data_67debd4d4fce827c7372ee2f7e5a9029
#
_entry.id   67debd4d4fce827c7372ee2f7e5a9029
#
_cell.length_a   1.000
_cell.length_b   1.000
_cell.length_c   1.000
_cell.angle_alpha   90.00
_cell.angle_beta   90.00
_cell.angle_gamma   90.00
#
_symmetry.space_group_name_H-M   'P 1'
#
loop_
_entity.id
_entity.type
_entity.pdbx_description
1 polymer ?
#
loop_
_entity_poly.entity_id
_entity_poly.type
_entity_poly.pdbx_seq_one_letter_code
_entity_poly.pdbx_strand_id
1 'polypeptide(L)'
;MLDESALTHIIEMLESGETEHALMHIEQLEKEGSDDDRLAVADLYLELGLADRATEVLSKLYVDYEGDPNVALSLAEAYLDSDREEEAIAVLEKIKSNDAETQVRSLVLLADLYQSQGLDEVAVKKLMEALEKNPDEPLLIYGLAELYASTGSFEQAIPLYARLPKMKLPSEIDYQADYAEALTMVGSFEEALEEYESATHRDLNTVFGHAMTAHRIGREEIAIKQFKELQAMDPDFTSLYLPYTESLDAIGQTEEALEIIGQGITRDDYNDELRHVKAKLLLKLGNREGAIKELREALVLNPESIQATELLLSILFETGEFDDVLETIDALEDHTTSPLMTWYKAKAKYELEEYEEAVSLYSSIEPILKEDVSFVTEWATLLIEEGRRQEARRVVEQSLALMVDLEDRQVLEDQLEQLSDDVE
;
A
#
# COMPACT_ATOMS: atom_id res chain seq x y z
N MET A 1 -18.22 -50.87 -19.57
CA MET A 1 -18.15 -50.15 -20.84
C MET A 1 -19.13 -48.99 -20.71
N LEU A 2 -18.64 -47.80 -20.75
CA LEU A 2 -19.45 -46.56 -20.60
C LEU A 2 -20.68 -46.64 -21.54
N ASP A 3 -21.87 -46.38 -21.01
CA ASP A 3 -23.07 -46.20 -21.82
C ASP A 3 -23.12 -44.75 -22.38
N GLU A 4 -22.25 -44.49 -23.38
CA GLU A 4 -22.13 -43.17 -24.02
C GLU A 4 -23.48 -42.62 -24.53
N SER A 5 -24.41 -43.53 -24.85
CA SER A 5 -25.75 -43.14 -25.34
C SER A 5 -26.63 -42.59 -24.19
N ALA A 6 -26.50 -43.18 -22.98
CA ALA A 6 -27.24 -42.73 -21.81
C ALA A 6 -26.72 -41.39 -21.29
N LEU A 7 -25.39 -41.24 -21.23
CA LEU A 7 -24.76 -39.98 -20.81
C LEU A 7 -25.06 -38.83 -21.78
N THR A 8 -24.95 -39.04 -23.09
CA THR A 8 -25.32 -38.03 -24.11
C THR A 8 -26.75 -37.56 -23.95
N HIS A 9 -27.67 -38.51 -23.70
CA HIS A 9 -29.09 -38.18 -23.52
C HIS A 9 -29.35 -37.39 -22.23
N ILE A 10 -28.62 -37.68 -21.15
CA ILE A 10 -28.69 -36.92 -19.88
C ILE A 10 -28.20 -35.49 -20.10
N ILE A 11 -27.07 -35.31 -20.80
CA ILE A 11 -26.51 -33.98 -21.13
C ILE A 11 -27.50 -33.16 -21.97
N GLU A 12 -28.11 -33.76 -23.02
CA GLU A 12 -29.13 -33.11 -23.85
C GLU A 12 -30.36 -32.65 -23.03
N MET A 13 -30.78 -33.46 -22.03
CA MET A 13 -31.86 -33.07 -21.10
C MET A 13 -31.45 -31.90 -20.22
N LEU A 14 -30.22 -31.85 -19.70
CA LEU A 14 -29.73 -30.76 -18.91
C LEU A 14 -29.63 -29.46 -19.70
N GLU A 15 -29.11 -29.54 -20.93
CA GLU A 15 -29.04 -28.39 -21.86
C GLU A 15 -30.43 -27.86 -22.27
N SER A 16 -31.44 -28.76 -22.36
CA SER A 16 -32.83 -28.36 -22.66
C SER A 16 -33.61 -27.85 -21.43
N GLY A 17 -33.03 -27.90 -20.24
CA GLY A 17 -33.65 -27.45 -18.99
C GLY A 17 -34.56 -28.47 -18.33
N GLU A 18 -34.57 -29.75 -18.80
CA GLU A 18 -35.34 -30.85 -18.23
C GLU A 18 -34.65 -31.50 -17.02
N THR A 19 -34.20 -30.66 -16.05
CA THR A 19 -33.33 -31.04 -14.93
C THR A 19 -33.91 -32.17 -14.06
N GLU A 20 -35.24 -32.19 -13.81
CA GLU A 20 -35.85 -33.25 -12.99
C GLU A 20 -35.80 -34.63 -13.70
N HIS A 21 -36.01 -34.66 -15.01
CA HIS A 21 -35.91 -35.88 -15.79
C HIS A 21 -34.46 -36.36 -15.90
N ALA A 22 -33.54 -35.44 -16.15
CA ALA A 22 -32.11 -35.73 -16.14
C ALA A 22 -31.64 -36.35 -14.81
N LEU A 23 -32.05 -35.80 -13.67
CA LEU A 23 -31.71 -36.33 -12.33
C LEU A 23 -32.24 -37.76 -12.13
N MET A 24 -33.47 -38.07 -12.61
CA MET A 24 -33.97 -39.45 -12.51
C MET A 24 -33.15 -40.43 -13.33
N HIS A 25 -32.69 -40.03 -14.53
CA HIS A 25 -31.80 -40.86 -15.35
C HIS A 25 -30.42 -41.03 -14.74
N ILE A 26 -29.87 -39.96 -14.14
CA ILE A 26 -28.59 -39.98 -13.39
C ILE A 26 -28.70 -40.98 -12.22
N GLU A 27 -29.78 -40.92 -11.42
CA GLU A 27 -29.99 -41.84 -10.28
C GLU A 27 -30.18 -43.29 -10.75
N GLN A 28 -30.75 -43.52 -11.91
CA GLN A 28 -30.86 -44.85 -12.49
C GLN A 28 -29.48 -45.36 -12.91
N LEU A 29 -28.68 -44.54 -13.59
CA LEU A 29 -27.35 -44.89 -14.04
C LEU A 29 -26.38 -45.15 -12.85
N GLU A 30 -26.52 -44.38 -11.77
CA GLU A 30 -25.82 -44.61 -10.49
C GLU A 30 -26.05 -46.01 -9.94
N LYS A 31 -27.31 -46.49 -10.00
CA LYS A 31 -27.70 -47.78 -9.39
C LYS A 31 -27.38 -48.98 -10.26
N GLU A 32 -27.58 -48.85 -11.56
CA GLU A 32 -27.57 -49.98 -12.52
C GLU A 32 -26.34 -49.96 -13.44
N GLY A 33 -25.63 -48.85 -13.52
CA GLY A 33 -24.44 -48.65 -14.38
C GLY A 33 -23.20 -49.37 -13.92
N SER A 34 -22.19 -49.39 -14.81
CA SER A 34 -20.84 -49.85 -14.51
C SER A 34 -20.09 -48.83 -13.62
N ASP A 35 -18.92 -49.17 -13.16
CA ASP A 35 -18.11 -48.27 -12.38
C ASP A 35 -17.64 -47.06 -13.18
N ASP A 36 -17.39 -47.22 -14.51
CA ASP A 36 -17.13 -46.11 -15.42
C ASP A 36 -18.34 -45.15 -15.52
N ASP A 37 -19.56 -45.71 -15.53
CA ASP A 37 -20.80 -44.92 -15.55
C ASP A 37 -21.02 -44.19 -14.23
N ARG A 38 -20.68 -44.79 -13.10
CA ARG A 38 -20.75 -44.17 -11.77
C ARG A 38 -19.75 -43.03 -11.63
N LEU A 39 -18.54 -43.17 -12.19
CA LEU A 39 -17.55 -42.08 -12.22
C LEU A 39 -18.13 -40.89 -13.02
N ALA A 40 -18.65 -41.13 -14.22
CA ALA A 40 -19.27 -40.10 -15.03
C ALA A 40 -20.52 -39.46 -14.35
N VAL A 41 -21.29 -40.25 -13.60
CA VAL A 41 -22.42 -39.74 -12.79
C VAL A 41 -21.94 -38.83 -11.69
N ALA A 42 -20.80 -39.13 -11.04
CA ALA A 42 -20.24 -38.28 -10.02
C ALA A 42 -19.78 -36.94 -10.59
N ASP A 43 -19.16 -36.94 -11.78
CA ASP A 43 -18.78 -35.69 -12.47
C ASP A 43 -20.04 -34.85 -12.81
N LEU A 44 -21.11 -35.47 -13.26
CA LEU A 44 -22.40 -34.77 -13.50
C LEU A 44 -23.00 -34.19 -12.20
N TYR A 45 -22.89 -34.90 -11.08
CA TYR A 45 -23.33 -34.36 -9.79
C TYR A 45 -22.49 -33.13 -9.36
N LEU A 46 -21.19 -33.11 -9.62
CA LEU A 46 -20.33 -31.95 -9.37
C LEU A 46 -20.73 -30.76 -10.26
N GLU A 47 -20.94 -30.99 -11.56
CA GLU A 47 -21.39 -29.94 -12.48
C GLU A 47 -22.75 -29.34 -12.09
N LEU A 48 -23.62 -30.15 -11.46
CA LEU A 48 -24.93 -29.72 -10.95
C LEU A 48 -24.87 -29.09 -9.54
N GLY A 49 -23.70 -29.00 -8.93
CA GLY A 49 -23.51 -28.49 -7.56
C GLY A 49 -24.03 -29.43 -6.47
N LEU A 50 -24.17 -30.73 -6.78
CA LEU A 50 -24.63 -31.78 -5.84
C LEU A 50 -23.45 -32.55 -5.25
N ALA A 51 -22.49 -31.82 -4.65
CA ALA A 51 -21.21 -32.31 -4.17
C ALA A 51 -21.36 -33.47 -3.14
N ASP A 52 -22.33 -33.42 -2.24
CA ASP A 52 -22.61 -34.50 -1.29
C ASP A 52 -22.95 -35.83 -1.99
N ARG A 53 -23.73 -35.77 -3.09
CA ARG A 53 -24.06 -36.94 -3.89
C ARG A 53 -22.84 -37.49 -4.62
N ALA A 54 -22.04 -36.61 -5.23
CA ALA A 54 -20.77 -36.99 -5.85
C ALA A 54 -19.86 -37.69 -4.86
N THR A 55 -19.68 -37.10 -3.66
CA THR A 55 -18.88 -37.65 -2.57
C THR A 55 -19.35 -39.06 -2.15
N GLU A 56 -20.68 -39.30 -2.06
CA GLU A 56 -21.22 -40.62 -1.71
C GLU A 56 -20.88 -41.69 -2.75
N VAL A 57 -21.01 -41.36 -4.04
CA VAL A 57 -20.68 -42.27 -5.14
C VAL A 57 -19.18 -42.55 -5.20
N LEU A 58 -18.35 -41.48 -5.18
CA LEU A 58 -16.90 -41.56 -5.29
C LEU A 58 -16.26 -42.24 -4.09
N SER A 59 -16.78 -42.05 -2.88
CA SER A 59 -16.28 -42.76 -1.69
C SER A 59 -16.45 -44.27 -1.79
N LYS A 60 -17.57 -44.75 -2.38
CA LYS A 60 -17.78 -46.17 -2.62
C LYS A 60 -16.82 -46.70 -3.68
N LEU A 61 -16.66 -45.98 -4.79
CA LEU A 61 -15.70 -46.35 -5.83
C LEU A 61 -14.26 -46.38 -5.30
N TYR A 62 -13.88 -45.40 -4.49
CA TYR A 62 -12.52 -45.28 -3.94
C TYR A 62 -12.18 -46.51 -3.04
N VAL A 63 -13.15 -47.08 -2.34
CA VAL A 63 -12.93 -48.31 -1.53
C VAL A 63 -12.64 -49.50 -2.44
N ASP A 64 -13.35 -49.63 -3.56
CA ASP A 64 -13.21 -50.73 -4.50
C ASP A 64 -11.95 -50.60 -5.38
N TYR A 65 -11.53 -49.35 -5.66
CA TYR A 65 -10.38 -48.97 -6.50
C TYR A 65 -9.35 -48.18 -5.69
N GLU A 66 -8.99 -48.67 -4.50
CA GLU A 66 -8.01 -48.02 -3.63
C GLU A 66 -6.67 -47.85 -4.38
N GLY A 67 -6.30 -46.59 -4.61
CA GLY A 67 -5.07 -46.22 -5.32
C GLY A 67 -5.25 -45.92 -6.83
N ASP A 68 -6.50 -45.93 -7.36
CA ASP A 68 -6.77 -45.36 -8.68
C ASP A 68 -6.68 -43.84 -8.58
N PRO A 69 -5.75 -43.21 -9.32
CA PRO A 69 -5.51 -41.77 -9.18
C PRO A 69 -6.67 -40.93 -9.68
N ASN A 70 -7.44 -41.38 -10.68
CA ASN A 70 -8.55 -40.60 -11.23
C ASN A 70 -9.70 -40.55 -10.24
N VAL A 71 -10.08 -41.71 -9.67
CA VAL A 71 -11.09 -41.79 -8.62
C VAL A 71 -10.70 -40.95 -7.40
N ALA A 72 -9.43 -40.98 -7.04
CA ALA A 72 -8.91 -40.21 -5.92
C ALA A 72 -8.97 -38.70 -6.17
N LEU A 73 -8.62 -38.24 -7.38
CA LEU A 73 -8.71 -36.82 -7.77
C LEU A 73 -10.16 -36.33 -7.75
N SER A 74 -11.08 -37.06 -8.42
CA SER A 74 -12.51 -36.69 -8.43
C SER A 74 -13.11 -36.70 -7.02
N LEU A 75 -12.72 -37.67 -6.15
CA LEU A 75 -13.16 -37.69 -4.76
C LEU A 75 -12.63 -36.49 -3.95
N ALA A 76 -11.37 -36.08 -4.18
CA ALA A 76 -10.82 -34.92 -3.52
C ALA A 76 -11.55 -33.63 -3.96
N GLU A 77 -11.86 -33.48 -5.24
CA GLU A 77 -12.65 -32.37 -5.76
C GLU A 77 -14.06 -32.35 -5.15
N ALA A 78 -14.72 -33.50 -5.05
CA ALA A 78 -16.03 -33.60 -4.40
C ALA A 78 -15.99 -33.25 -2.90
N TYR A 79 -14.90 -33.60 -2.20
CA TYR A 79 -14.70 -33.16 -0.83
C TYR A 79 -14.50 -31.65 -0.73
N LEU A 80 -13.77 -31.03 -1.65
CA LEU A 80 -13.57 -29.58 -1.70
C LEU A 80 -14.92 -28.85 -1.88
N ASP A 81 -15.72 -29.29 -2.83
CA ASP A 81 -17.04 -28.71 -3.10
C ASP A 81 -18.05 -28.93 -1.95
N SER A 82 -17.72 -29.83 -1.02
CA SER A 82 -18.49 -30.11 0.20
C SER A 82 -17.87 -29.49 1.47
N ASP A 83 -16.92 -28.56 1.35
CA ASP A 83 -16.18 -27.94 2.47
C ASP A 83 -15.45 -28.95 3.39
N ARG A 84 -15.00 -30.09 2.82
CA ARG A 84 -14.34 -31.20 3.54
C ARG A 84 -12.85 -31.27 3.18
N GLU A 85 -12.11 -30.22 3.48
CA GLU A 85 -10.70 -30.05 3.08
C GLU A 85 -9.76 -31.11 3.68
N GLU A 86 -9.95 -31.50 4.95
CA GLU A 86 -9.10 -32.50 5.61
C GLU A 86 -9.17 -33.87 4.93
N GLU A 87 -10.38 -34.27 4.51
CA GLU A 87 -10.59 -35.52 3.79
C GLU A 87 -10.01 -35.45 2.37
N ALA A 88 -10.13 -34.31 1.70
CA ALA A 88 -9.50 -34.08 0.40
C ALA A 88 -7.98 -34.23 0.47
N ILE A 89 -7.33 -33.58 1.45
CA ILE A 89 -5.88 -33.74 1.70
C ILE A 89 -5.51 -35.20 1.94
N ALA A 90 -6.28 -35.88 2.80
CA ALA A 90 -6.00 -37.28 3.16
C ALA A 90 -6.09 -38.25 1.96
N VAL A 91 -6.92 -37.96 0.97
CA VAL A 91 -7.03 -38.71 -0.28
C VAL A 91 -5.90 -38.36 -1.25
N LEU A 92 -5.63 -37.08 -1.45
CA LEU A 92 -4.59 -36.59 -2.37
C LEU A 92 -3.18 -37.04 -1.95
N GLU A 93 -2.86 -37.04 -0.65
CA GLU A 93 -1.56 -37.51 -0.15
C GLU A 93 -1.28 -39.01 -0.37
N LYS A 94 -2.34 -39.81 -0.60
CA LYS A 94 -2.22 -41.23 -0.87
C LYS A 94 -2.01 -41.56 -2.35
N ILE A 95 -2.19 -40.59 -3.23
CA ILE A 95 -2.03 -40.80 -4.68
C ILE A 95 -0.58 -41.18 -4.99
N LYS A 96 -0.41 -42.37 -5.56
CA LYS A 96 0.86 -42.90 -6.08
C LYS A 96 0.71 -43.22 -7.53
N SER A 97 0.81 -42.23 -8.38
CA SER A 97 0.77 -42.41 -9.82
C SER A 97 2.21 -42.38 -10.40
N ASN A 98 2.42 -43.15 -11.48
CA ASN A 98 3.63 -43.01 -12.31
C ASN A 98 3.40 -42.00 -13.45
N ASP A 99 2.17 -41.54 -13.64
CA ASP A 99 1.81 -40.54 -14.61
C ASP A 99 2.11 -39.14 -14.07
N ALA A 100 2.89 -38.38 -14.82
CA ALA A 100 3.36 -37.06 -14.38
C ALA A 100 2.20 -36.05 -14.31
N GLU A 101 1.22 -36.12 -15.21
CA GLU A 101 0.07 -35.22 -15.24
C GLU A 101 -0.77 -35.36 -13.99
N THR A 102 -1.14 -36.60 -13.63
CA THR A 102 -1.87 -36.90 -12.41
C THR A 102 -1.14 -36.45 -11.15
N GLN A 103 0.18 -36.63 -11.10
CA GLN A 103 0.99 -36.17 -9.97
C GLN A 103 0.98 -34.64 -9.87
N VAL A 104 1.12 -33.94 -10.98
CA VAL A 104 1.10 -32.46 -11.01
C VAL A 104 -0.26 -31.95 -10.54
N ARG A 105 -1.37 -32.51 -11.06
CA ARG A 105 -2.72 -32.13 -10.67
C ARG A 105 -2.96 -32.31 -9.17
N SER A 106 -2.54 -33.46 -8.61
CA SER A 106 -2.62 -33.72 -7.17
C SER A 106 -1.81 -32.72 -6.33
N LEU A 107 -0.60 -32.37 -6.76
CA LEU A 107 0.27 -31.42 -6.06
C LEU A 107 -0.28 -29.99 -6.10
N VAL A 108 -0.89 -29.58 -7.23
CA VAL A 108 -1.56 -28.28 -7.35
C VAL A 108 -2.74 -28.19 -6.40
N LEU A 109 -3.63 -29.19 -6.40
CA LEU A 109 -4.77 -29.22 -5.48
C LEU A 109 -4.33 -29.21 -4.01
N LEU A 110 -3.26 -29.94 -3.66
CA LEU A 110 -2.69 -29.88 -2.32
C LEU A 110 -2.13 -28.50 -1.98
N ALA A 111 -1.50 -27.82 -2.96
CA ALA A 111 -0.97 -26.47 -2.74
C ALA A 111 -2.11 -25.49 -2.45
N ASP A 112 -3.17 -25.52 -3.23
CA ASP A 112 -4.35 -24.64 -3.06
C ASP A 112 -5.00 -24.87 -1.68
N LEU A 113 -5.15 -26.15 -1.28
CA LEU A 113 -5.66 -26.52 0.03
C LEU A 113 -4.79 -26.05 1.19
N TYR A 114 -3.48 -26.21 1.09
CA TYR A 114 -2.59 -25.73 2.13
C TYR A 114 -2.54 -24.20 2.18
N GLN A 115 -2.66 -23.54 1.05
CA GLN A 115 -2.75 -22.06 0.99
C GLN A 115 -4.05 -21.57 1.66
N SER A 116 -5.20 -22.19 1.38
CA SER A 116 -6.49 -21.83 2.03
C SER A 116 -6.43 -21.96 3.56
N GLN A 117 -5.61 -22.88 4.07
CA GLN A 117 -5.36 -23.07 5.50
C GLN A 117 -4.26 -22.15 6.08
N GLY A 118 -3.68 -21.26 5.27
CA GLY A 118 -2.57 -20.38 5.68
C GLY A 118 -1.25 -21.13 5.89
N LEU A 119 -1.09 -22.33 5.32
CA LEU A 119 0.12 -23.13 5.38
C LEU A 119 0.99 -22.89 4.13
N ASP A 120 1.28 -21.64 3.86
CA ASP A 120 1.93 -21.16 2.63
C ASP A 120 3.28 -21.84 2.34
N GLU A 121 4.10 -22.09 3.38
CA GLU A 121 5.37 -22.80 3.20
C GLU A 121 5.19 -24.24 2.68
N VAL A 122 4.08 -24.89 3.04
CA VAL A 122 3.76 -26.23 2.55
C VAL A 122 3.23 -26.14 1.11
N ALA A 123 2.37 -25.17 0.84
CA ALA A 123 1.86 -24.89 -0.49
C ALA A 123 3.00 -24.63 -1.50
N VAL A 124 3.94 -23.77 -1.13
CA VAL A 124 5.16 -23.50 -1.94
C VAL A 124 5.91 -24.80 -2.24
N LYS A 125 6.12 -25.67 -1.25
CA LYS A 125 6.82 -26.94 -1.48
C LYS A 125 6.06 -27.85 -2.47
N LYS A 126 4.73 -27.89 -2.38
CA LYS A 126 3.91 -28.68 -3.29
C LYS A 126 3.98 -28.16 -4.74
N LEU A 127 3.91 -26.84 -4.93
CA LEU A 127 4.09 -26.24 -6.26
C LEU A 127 5.51 -26.42 -6.79
N MET A 128 6.53 -26.33 -5.95
CA MET A 128 7.92 -26.66 -6.36
C MET A 128 8.06 -28.12 -6.79
N GLU A 129 7.49 -29.07 -6.06
CA GLU A 129 7.47 -30.48 -6.43
C GLU A 129 6.73 -30.69 -7.76
N ALA A 130 5.63 -29.97 -8.01
CA ALA A 130 4.91 -30.00 -9.29
C ALA A 130 5.78 -29.45 -10.44
N LEU A 131 6.46 -28.33 -10.19
CA LEU A 131 7.34 -27.68 -11.17
C LEU A 131 8.59 -28.53 -11.51
N GLU A 132 9.12 -29.31 -10.55
CA GLU A 132 10.19 -30.28 -10.83
C GLU A 132 9.76 -31.36 -11.83
N LYS A 133 8.47 -31.73 -11.84
CA LYS A 133 7.94 -32.73 -12.77
C LYS A 133 7.59 -32.15 -14.14
N ASN A 134 7.18 -30.90 -14.18
CA ASN A 134 6.86 -30.18 -15.41
C ASN A 134 7.47 -28.76 -15.39
N PRO A 135 8.78 -28.63 -15.63
CA PRO A 135 9.53 -27.37 -15.43
C PRO A 135 9.12 -26.21 -16.32
N ASP A 136 8.51 -26.49 -17.46
CA ASP A 136 8.16 -25.50 -18.48
C ASP A 136 6.63 -25.27 -18.56
N GLU A 137 5.88 -25.70 -17.53
CA GLU A 137 4.44 -25.45 -17.48
C GLU A 137 4.16 -24.02 -17.02
N PRO A 138 3.62 -23.15 -17.89
CA PRO A 138 3.47 -21.72 -17.58
C PRO A 138 2.56 -21.45 -16.38
N LEU A 139 1.49 -22.26 -16.20
CA LEU A 139 0.54 -22.09 -15.09
C LEU A 139 1.19 -22.42 -13.73
N LEU A 140 2.06 -23.43 -13.69
CA LEU A 140 2.80 -23.75 -12.45
C LEU A 140 3.79 -22.67 -12.10
N ILE A 141 4.46 -22.09 -13.11
CA ILE A 141 5.40 -20.99 -12.90
C ILE A 141 4.67 -19.77 -12.39
N TYR A 142 3.54 -19.42 -13.00
CA TYR A 142 2.70 -18.29 -12.58
C TYR A 142 2.17 -18.51 -11.16
N GLY A 143 1.53 -19.66 -10.87
CA GLY A 143 0.97 -19.95 -9.54
C GLY A 143 2.03 -19.94 -8.44
N LEU A 144 3.24 -20.45 -8.71
CA LEU A 144 4.32 -20.37 -7.72
C LEU A 144 4.83 -18.92 -7.53
N ALA A 145 4.88 -18.13 -8.61
CA ALA A 145 5.26 -16.72 -8.52
C ALA A 145 4.24 -15.91 -7.71
N GLU A 146 2.94 -16.12 -7.99
CA GLU A 146 1.82 -15.49 -7.28
C GLU A 146 1.84 -15.85 -5.79
N LEU A 147 2.05 -17.13 -5.46
CA LEU A 147 2.15 -17.58 -4.07
C LEU A 147 3.35 -16.95 -3.35
N TYR A 148 4.51 -16.83 -3.99
CA TYR A 148 5.63 -16.09 -3.42
C TYR A 148 5.33 -14.60 -3.24
N ALA A 149 4.66 -13.96 -4.20
CA ALA A 149 4.29 -12.55 -4.11
C ALA A 149 3.30 -12.31 -2.98
N SER A 150 2.25 -13.13 -2.85
CA SER A 150 1.23 -13.02 -1.79
C SER A 150 1.80 -13.20 -0.38
N THR A 151 2.89 -13.96 -0.24
CA THR A 151 3.62 -14.13 1.03
C THR A 151 4.71 -13.11 1.27
N GLY A 152 4.84 -12.09 0.40
CA GLY A 152 5.87 -11.05 0.48
C GLY A 152 7.27 -11.51 0.07
N SER A 153 7.39 -12.70 -0.53
CA SER A 153 8.65 -13.29 -0.99
C SER A 153 8.99 -12.84 -2.41
N PHE A 154 9.01 -11.52 -2.64
CA PHE A 154 9.12 -10.91 -3.97
C PHE A 154 10.41 -11.27 -4.71
N GLU A 155 11.52 -11.41 -4.00
CA GLU A 155 12.81 -11.82 -4.59
C GLU A 155 12.74 -13.22 -5.22
N GLN A 156 11.89 -14.10 -4.72
CA GLN A 156 11.65 -15.44 -5.27
C GLN A 156 10.61 -15.40 -6.40
N ALA A 157 9.63 -14.51 -6.36
CA ALA A 157 8.60 -14.35 -7.38
C ALA A 157 9.17 -13.80 -8.70
N ILE A 158 9.98 -12.75 -8.62
CA ILE A 158 10.55 -12.02 -9.79
C ILE A 158 11.19 -12.93 -10.84
N PRO A 159 12.12 -13.84 -10.49
CA PRO A 159 12.73 -14.72 -11.49
C PRO A 159 11.74 -15.69 -12.15
N LEU A 160 10.62 -16.00 -11.52
CA LEU A 160 9.55 -16.82 -12.10
C LEU A 160 8.74 -16.00 -13.10
N TYR A 161 8.27 -14.81 -12.71
CA TYR A 161 7.61 -13.89 -13.62
C TYR A 161 8.44 -13.59 -14.87
N ALA A 162 9.74 -13.34 -14.72
CA ALA A 162 10.67 -13.08 -15.82
C ALA A 162 10.80 -14.23 -16.84
N ARG A 163 10.33 -15.44 -16.53
CA ARG A 163 10.28 -16.58 -17.47
C ARG A 163 9.06 -16.55 -18.38
N LEU A 164 7.95 -15.98 -17.91
CA LEU A 164 6.62 -16.05 -18.55
C LEU A 164 6.53 -15.39 -19.94
N PRO A 165 7.21 -14.26 -20.25
CA PRO A 165 7.14 -13.62 -21.57
C PRO A 165 7.55 -14.52 -22.73
N LYS A 166 8.31 -15.58 -22.47
CA LYS A 166 8.80 -16.55 -23.47
C LYS A 166 7.86 -17.75 -23.66
N MET A 167 6.77 -17.79 -22.90
CA MET A 167 5.84 -18.91 -22.83
C MET A 167 4.47 -18.53 -23.38
N LYS A 168 3.65 -19.52 -23.71
CA LYS A 168 2.28 -19.29 -24.16
C LYS A 168 1.33 -19.46 -22.97
N LEU A 169 0.91 -18.34 -22.43
CA LEU A 169 -0.11 -18.29 -21.38
C LEU A 169 -1.52 -18.23 -21.98
N PRO A 170 -2.53 -18.71 -21.23
CA PRO A 170 -3.91 -18.36 -21.51
C PRO A 170 -4.12 -16.85 -21.53
N SER A 171 -5.02 -16.36 -22.40
CA SER A 171 -5.28 -14.92 -22.58
C SER A 171 -5.92 -14.25 -21.35
N GLU A 172 -6.45 -15.05 -20.46
CA GLU A 172 -7.11 -14.61 -19.22
C GLU A 172 -6.10 -14.25 -18.11
N ILE A 173 -4.84 -14.68 -18.27
CA ILE A 173 -3.77 -14.42 -17.28
C ILE A 173 -2.95 -13.21 -17.72
N ASP A 174 -3.07 -12.15 -16.94
CA ASP A 174 -2.25 -10.93 -17.05
C ASP A 174 -1.32 -10.83 -15.84
N TYR A 175 -0.15 -11.43 -15.96
CA TYR A 175 0.86 -11.46 -14.88
C TYR A 175 1.67 -10.16 -14.77
N GLN A 176 1.53 -9.24 -15.73
CA GLN A 176 2.37 -8.05 -15.81
C GLN A 176 2.14 -7.11 -14.62
N ALA A 177 0.89 -6.97 -14.17
CA ALA A 177 0.56 -6.17 -12.99
C ALA A 177 1.20 -6.74 -11.71
N ASP A 178 1.08 -8.05 -11.50
CA ASP A 178 1.67 -8.76 -10.35
C ASP A 178 3.21 -8.69 -10.37
N TYR A 179 3.79 -8.84 -11.56
CA TYR A 179 5.22 -8.72 -11.75
C TYR A 179 5.72 -7.29 -11.47
N ALA A 180 4.99 -6.28 -11.95
CA ALA A 180 5.30 -4.87 -11.69
C ALA A 180 5.20 -4.54 -10.19
N GLU A 181 4.19 -5.08 -9.49
CA GLU A 181 4.06 -4.93 -8.04
C GLU A 181 5.26 -5.56 -7.33
N ALA A 182 5.64 -6.79 -7.67
CA ALA A 182 6.80 -7.47 -7.10
C ALA A 182 8.09 -6.66 -7.31
N LEU A 183 8.31 -6.12 -8.50
CA LEU A 183 9.45 -5.25 -8.82
C LEU A 183 9.42 -3.95 -8.01
N THR A 184 8.24 -3.35 -7.83
CA THR A 184 8.05 -2.15 -7.01
C THR A 184 8.44 -2.41 -5.55
N MET A 185 8.06 -3.56 -5.01
CA MET A 185 8.34 -3.94 -3.62
C MET A 185 9.83 -4.17 -3.34
N VAL A 186 10.61 -4.56 -4.34
CA VAL A 186 12.08 -4.69 -4.21
C VAL A 186 12.84 -3.43 -4.65
N GLY A 187 12.14 -2.38 -5.09
CA GLY A 187 12.73 -1.11 -5.49
C GLY A 187 13.22 -1.03 -6.94
N SER A 188 12.89 -2.00 -7.78
CA SER A 188 13.18 -2.01 -9.23
C SER A 188 12.13 -1.19 -10.01
N PHE A 189 12.00 0.10 -9.67
CA PHE A 189 10.89 0.94 -10.10
C PHE A 189 10.83 1.18 -11.62
N GLU A 190 11.98 1.36 -12.29
CA GLU A 190 12.00 1.58 -13.74
C GLU A 190 11.52 0.34 -14.50
N GLU A 191 11.94 -0.85 -14.06
CA GLU A 191 11.49 -2.12 -14.63
C GLU A 191 9.99 -2.35 -14.33
N ALA A 192 9.54 -1.96 -13.13
CA ALA A 192 8.12 -2.03 -12.76
C ALA A 192 7.24 -1.18 -13.66
N LEU A 193 7.69 0.04 -14.03
CA LEU A 193 6.93 0.90 -14.96
C LEU A 193 6.77 0.26 -16.33
N GLU A 194 7.79 -0.41 -16.86
CA GLU A 194 7.73 -1.11 -18.16
C GLU A 194 6.69 -2.25 -18.12
N GLU A 195 6.63 -2.98 -17.02
CA GLU A 195 5.65 -4.07 -16.84
C GLU A 195 4.22 -3.51 -16.63
N TYR A 196 4.04 -2.46 -15.82
CA TYR A 196 2.74 -1.78 -15.69
C TYR A 196 2.23 -1.24 -17.04
N GLU A 197 3.12 -0.71 -17.88
CA GLU A 197 2.77 -0.20 -19.21
C GLU A 197 2.31 -1.33 -20.16
N SER A 198 2.83 -2.55 -19.93
CA SER A 198 2.52 -3.76 -20.69
C SER A 198 1.27 -4.48 -20.21
N ALA A 199 0.80 -4.19 -19.00
CA ALA A 199 -0.37 -4.80 -18.41
C ALA A 199 -1.64 -4.48 -19.22
N THR A 200 -2.40 -5.51 -19.56
CA THR A 200 -3.62 -5.41 -20.36
C THR A 200 -4.87 -5.26 -19.49
N HIS A 201 -4.84 -5.83 -18.29
CA HIS A 201 -5.89 -5.67 -17.30
C HIS A 201 -5.60 -4.45 -16.42
N ARG A 202 -6.48 -3.46 -16.51
CA ARG A 202 -6.29 -2.16 -15.86
C ARG A 202 -7.41 -1.93 -14.85
N ASP A 203 -7.31 -2.60 -13.72
CA ASP A 203 -8.18 -2.34 -12.56
C ASP A 203 -7.65 -1.16 -11.72
N LEU A 204 -8.39 -0.81 -10.66
CA LEU A 204 -8.02 0.30 -9.77
C LEU A 204 -6.65 0.10 -9.13
N ASN A 205 -6.31 -1.12 -8.72
CA ASN A 205 -5.06 -1.43 -8.05
C ASN A 205 -3.86 -1.31 -9.01
N THR A 206 -4.00 -1.85 -10.20
CA THR A 206 -2.98 -1.77 -11.27
C THR A 206 -2.70 -0.32 -11.66
N VAL A 207 -3.74 0.49 -11.88
CA VAL A 207 -3.58 1.90 -12.24
C VAL A 207 -3.00 2.70 -11.08
N PHE A 208 -3.42 2.44 -9.85
CA PHE A 208 -2.86 3.08 -8.66
C PHE A 208 -1.39 2.70 -8.43
N GLY A 209 -1.06 1.41 -8.53
CA GLY A 209 0.32 0.92 -8.41
C GLY A 209 1.25 1.56 -9.45
N HIS A 210 0.80 1.66 -10.71
CA HIS A 210 1.52 2.35 -11.78
C HIS A 210 1.74 3.83 -11.45
N ALA A 211 0.68 4.53 -11.02
CA ALA A 211 0.74 5.94 -10.64
C ALA A 211 1.72 6.19 -9.49
N MET A 212 1.61 5.41 -8.42
CA MET A 212 2.45 5.53 -7.23
C MET A 212 3.92 5.19 -7.50
N THR A 213 4.17 4.18 -8.33
CA THR A 213 5.53 3.82 -8.74
C THR A 213 6.17 4.95 -9.53
N ALA A 214 5.44 5.54 -10.48
CA ALA A 214 5.89 6.69 -11.26
C ALA A 214 6.16 7.92 -10.37
N HIS A 215 5.22 8.25 -9.47
CA HIS A 215 5.36 9.35 -8.52
C HIS A 215 6.61 9.18 -7.63
N ARG A 216 6.84 7.98 -7.10
CA ARG A 216 7.97 7.68 -6.21
C ARG A 216 9.33 7.97 -6.81
N ILE A 217 9.49 7.83 -8.13
CA ILE A 217 10.74 8.07 -8.84
C ILE A 217 10.75 9.38 -9.63
N GLY A 218 9.77 10.26 -9.39
CA GLY A 218 9.70 11.59 -10.03
C GLY A 218 9.34 11.55 -11.52
N ARG A 219 8.67 10.48 -11.99
CA ARG A 219 8.09 10.40 -13.34
C ARG A 219 6.70 11.03 -13.36
N GLU A 220 6.64 12.32 -12.99
CA GLU A 220 5.40 13.00 -12.65
C GLU A 220 4.37 13.02 -13.81
N GLU A 221 4.83 13.15 -15.07
CA GLU A 221 3.92 13.13 -16.22
C GLU A 221 3.21 11.78 -16.37
N ILE A 222 3.91 10.67 -16.06
CA ILE A 222 3.31 9.33 -16.05
C ILE A 222 2.36 9.22 -14.86
N ALA A 223 2.78 9.64 -13.67
CA ALA A 223 1.96 9.60 -12.46
C ALA A 223 0.65 10.38 -12.66
N ILE A 224 0.72 11.61 -13.13
CA ILE A 224 -0.45 12.47 -13.41
C ILE A 224 -1.41 11.80 -14.41
N LYS A 225 -0.88 11.22 -15.48
CA LYS A 225 -1.71 10.51 -16.47
C LYS A 225 -2.48 9.34 -15.82
N GLN A 226 -1.81 8.57 -14.98
CA GLN A 226 -2.42 7.42 -14.31
C GLN A 226 -3.40 7.85 -13.21
N PHE A 227 -3.06 8.86 -12.38
CA PHE A 227 -3.99 9.40 -11.40
C PHE A 227 -5.26 9.98 -12.03
N LYS A 228 -5.13 10.62 -13.19
CA LYS A 228 -6.28 11.13 -13.95
C LYS A 228 -7.17 10.00 -14.47
N GLU A 229 -6.57 8.89 -14.92
CA GLU A 229 -7.30 7.68 -15.30
C GLU A 229 -8.03 7.08 -14.10
N LEU A 230 -7.32 6.92 -12.97
CA LEU A 230 -7.87 6.39 -11.72
C LEU A 230 -9.05 7.23 -11.20
N GLN A 231 -8.91 8.55 -11.22
CA GLN A 231 -9.98 9.47 -10.84
C GLN A 231 -11.23 9.34 -11.73
N ALA A 232 -11.03 9.04 -13.02
CA ALA A 232 -12.14 8.81 -13.95
C ALA A 232 -12.80 7.45 -13.73
N MET A 233 -12.06 6.43 -13.26
CA MET A 233 -12.58 5.11 -12.92
C MET A 233 -13.35 5.14 -11.61
N ASP A 234 -12.77 5.73 -10.58
CA ASP A 234 -13.38 5.85 -9.25
C ASP A 234 -12.95 7.18 -8.58
N PRO A 235 -13.80 8.21 -8.64
CA PRO A 235 -13.52 9.48 -7.97
C PRO A 235 -13.60 9.40 -6.43
N ASP A 236 -14.13 8.32 -5.86
CA ASP A 236 -14.20 8.11 -4.41
C ASP A 236 -12.99 7.32 -3.86
N PHE A 237 -12.04 6.97 -4.71
CA PHE A 237 -10.75 6.41 -4.32
C PHE A 237 -9.85 7.49 -3.70
N THR A 238 -10.09 7.80 -2.43
CA THR A 238 -9.51 8.99 -1.75
C THR A 238 -7.99 9.01 -1.69
N SER A 239 -7.33 7.84 -1.69
CA SER A 239 -5.87 7.72 -1.64
C SER A 239 -5.14 8.31 -2.85
N LEU A 240 -5.85 8.59 -3.95
CA LEU A 240 -5.24 9.20 -5.14
C LEU A 240 -4.93 10.69 -4.98
N TYR A 241 -5.73 11.44 -4.18
CA TYR A 241 -5.74 12.91 -4.23
C TYR A 241 -4.46 13.56 -3.73
N LEU A 242 -3.87 13.03 -2.67
CA LEU A 242 -2.62 13.58 -2.13
C LEU A 242 -1.46 13.42 -3.12
N PRO A 243 -1.07 12.21 -3.55
CA PRO A 243 0.06 12.04 -4.48
C PRO A 243 -0.21 12.64 -5.86
N TYR A 244 -1.46 12.70 -6.32
CA TYR A 244 -1.81 13.38 -7.56
C TYR A 244 -1.55 14.89 -7.44
N THR A 245 -1.95 15.49 -6.33
CA THR A 245 -1.69 16.91 -6.03
C THR A 245 -0.20 17.20 -5.98
N GLU A 246 0.57 16.37 -5.30
CA GLU A 246 2.03 16.51 -5.20
C GLU A 246 2.72 16.40 -6.56
N SER A 247 2.30 15.46 -7.39
CA SER A 247 2.81 15.32 -8.78
C SER A 247 2.53 16.55 -9.62
N LEU A 248 1.33 17.12 -9.55
CA LEU A 248 0.98 18.35 -10.27
C LEU A 248 1.82 19.55 -9.79
N ASP A 249 1.97 19.69 -8.47
CA ASP A 249 2.77 20.78 -7.90
C ASP A 249 4.25 20.65 -8.22
N ALA A 250 4.79 19.44 -8.30
CA ALA A 250 6.18 19.16 -8.67
C ALA A 250 6.53 19.64 -10.09
N ILE A 251 5.56 19.57 -11.03
CA ILE A 251 5.75 20.11 -12.40
C ILE A 251 5.29 21.56 -12.55
N GLY A 252 4.94 22.24 -11.45
CA GLY A 252 4.56 23.66 -11.42
C GLY A 252 3.11 23.94 -11.80
N GLN A 253 2.24 22.92 -11.87
CA GLN A 253 0.80 23.08 -12.12
C GLN A 253 0.04 23.32 -10.81
N THR A 254 0.46 24.32 -10.05
CA THR A 254 -0.03 24.57 -8.68
C THR A 254 -1.52 24.91 -8.63
N GLU A 255 -2.09 25.59 -9.63
CA GLU A 255 -3.53 25.88 -9.70
C GLU A 255 -4.36 24.60 -9.91
N GLU A 256 -3.91 23.69 -10.80
CA GLU A 256 -4.57 22.41 -11.00
C GLU A 256 -4.45 21.51 -9.76
N ALA A 257 -3.27 21.53 -9.11
CA ALA A 257 -3.06 20.86 -7.83
C ALA A 257 -4.05 21.34 -6.75
N LEU A 258 -4.32 22.67 -6.71
CA LEU A 258 -5.29 23.24 -5.78
C LEU A 258 -6.74 22.78 -6.06
N GLU A 259 -7.10 22.59 -7.33
CA GLU A 259 -8.41 22.03 -7.70
C GLU A 259 -8.54 20.57 -7.28
N ILE A 260 -7.50 19.75 -7.52
CA ILE A 260 -7.49 18.32 -7.19
C ILE A 260 -7.56 18.11 -5.67
N ILE A 261 -6.74 18.84 -4.90
CA ILE A 261 -6.78 18.70 -3.44
C ILE A 261 -8.14 19.15 -2.86
N GLY A 262 -8.77 20.16 -3.45
CA GLY A 262 -10.11 20.60 -3.09
C GLY A 262 -11.17 19.52 -3.34
N GLN A 263 -11.04 18.75 -4.42
CA GLN A 263 -11.90 17.60 -4.68
C GLN A 263 -11.65 16.49 -3.65
N GLY A 264 -10.38 16.21 -3.29
CA GLY A 264 -10.02 15.26 -2.24
C GLY A 264 -10.67 15.59 -0.90
N ILE A 265 -10.60 16.83 -0.45
CA ILE A 265 -11.24 17.31 0.78
C ILE A 265 -12.79 17.15 0.72
N THR A 266 -13.40 17.25 -0.45
CA THR A 266 -14.84 17.05 -0.60
C THR A 266 -15.23 15.57 -0.44
N ARG A 267 -14.32 14.64 -0.72
CA ARG A 267 -14.52 13.18 -0.58
C ARG A 267 -14.14 12.66 0.80
N ASP A 268 -13.14 13.27 1.40
CA ASP A 268 -12.63 12.95 2.73
C ASP A 268 -12.44 14.27 3.51
N ASP A 269 -13.51 14.76 4.13
CA ASP A 269 -13.53 16.04 4.86
C ASP A 269 -12.88 15.94 6.25
N TYR A 270 -12.57 14.72 6.72
CA TYR A 270 -11.89 14.46 7.99
C TYR A 270 -10.37 14.33 7.86
N ASN A 271 -9.83 14.43 6.66
CA ASN A 271 -8.40 14.30 6.41
C ASN A 271 -7.69 15.65 6.60
N ASP A 272 -6.98 15.80 7.72
CA ASP A 272 -6.23 17.02 8.05
C ASP A 272 -5.00 17.22 7.13
N GLU A 273 -4.39 16.14 6.62
CA GLU A 273 -3.23 16.21 5.74
C GLU A 273 -3.58 16.87 4.39
N LEU A 274 -4.76 16.56 3.81
CA LEU A 274 -5.22 17.23 2.59
C LEU A 274 -5.38 18.75 2.80
N ARG A 275 -5.88 19.17 3.98
CA ARG A 275 -6.00 20.59 4.31
C ARG A 275 -4.64 21.25 4.52
N HIS A 276 -3.70 20.55 5.16
CA HIS A 276 -2.33 21.03 5.33
C HIS A 276 -1.63 21.24 3.97
N VAL A 277 -1.74 20.28 3.05
CA VAL A 277 -1.17 20.41 1.70
C VAL A 277 -1.85 21.53 0.91
N LYS A 278 -3.18 21.67 1.02
CA LYS A 278 -3.91 22.80 0.41
C LYS A 278 -3.41 24.15 0.92
N ALA A 279 -3.14 24.26 2.22
CA ALA A 279 -2.59 25.49 2.78
C ALA A 279 -1.22 25.81 2.20
N LYS A 280 -0.33 24.84 2.03
CA LYS A 280 0.97 25.04 1.35
C LYS A 280 0.81 25.55 -0.08
N LEU A 281 -0.10 24.98 -0.85
CA LEU A 281 -0.38 25.42 -2.23
C LEU A 281 -0.92 26.86 -2.25
N LEU A 282 -1.82 27.21 -1.31
CA LEU A 282 -2.34 28.56 -1.17
C LEU A 282 -1.25 29.56 -0.85
N LEU A 283 -0.29 29.22 0.01
CA LEU A 283 0.89 30.05 0.31
C LEU A 283 1.76 30.26 -0.93
N LYS A 284 2.03 29.21 -1.68
CA LYS A 284 2.78 29.26 -2.93
C LYS A 284 2.13 30.21 -3.96
N LEU A 285 0.80 30.27 -3.94
CA LEU A 285 0.02 31.21 -4.76
C LEU A 285 -0.19 32.60 -4.12
N GLY A 286 0.39 32.85 -2.94
CA GLY A 286 0.31 34.14 -2.24
C GLY A 286 -1.00 34.37 -1.47
N ASN A 287 -1.87 33.37 -1.36
CA ASN A 287 -3.14 33.47 -0.63
C ASN A 287 -2.96 33.07 0.85
N ARG A 288 -2.41 33.98 1.65
CA ARG A 288 -2.14 33.76 3.08
C ARG A 288 -3.42 33.57 3.89
N GLU A 289 -4.46 34.37 3.65
CA GLU A 289 -5.73 34.25 4.36
C GLU A 289 -6.38 32.88 4.16
N GLY A 290 -6.36 32.37 2.93
CA GLY A 290 -6.85 31.03 2.60
C GLY A 290 -6.04 29.96 3.30
N ALA A 291 -4.71 30.10 3.38
CA ALA A 291 -3.83 29.14 4.05
C ALA A 291 -4.11 29.07 5.56
N ILE A 292 -4.21 30.24 6.23
CA ILE A 292 -4.56 30.31 7.67
C ILE A 292 -5.89 29.60 7.94
N LYS A 293 -6.88 29.83 7.08
CA LYS A 293 -8.19 29.18 7.23
C LYS A 293 -8.06 27.66 7.14
N GLU A 294 -7.41 27.13 6.11
CA GLU A 294 -7.25 25.67 5.96
C GLU A 294 -6.43 25.05 7.10
N LEU A 295 -5.40 25.72 7.61
CA LEU A 295 -4.61 25.25 8.75
C LEU A 295 -5.43 25.23 10.04
N ARG A 296 -6.25 26.26 10.30
CA ARG A 296 -7.15 26.24 11.45
C ARG A 296 -8.19 25.11 11.36
N GLU A 297 -8.72 24.83 10.17
CA GLU A 297 -9.62 23.69 9.95
C GLU A 297 -8.88 22.35 10.10
N ALA A 298 -7.63 22.25 9.67
CA ALA A 298 -6.79 21.06 9.90
C ALA A 298 -6.57 20.80 11.40
N LEU A 299 -6.28 21.86 12.17
CA LEU A 299 -6.08 21.77 13.62
C LEU A 299 -7.37 21.48 14.41
N VAL A 300 -8.54 21.78 13.86
CA VAL A 300 -9.82 21.31 14.44
C VAL A 300 -9.96 19.79 14.30
N LEU A 301 -9.46 19.20 13.18
CA LEU A 301 -9.49 17.76 12.93
C LEU A 301 -8.41 17.03 13.71
N ASN A 302 -7.21 17.60 13.73
CA ASN A 302 -6.03 17.04 14.39
C ASN A 302 -5.30 18.12 15.20
N PRO A 303 -5.72 18.38 16.45
CA PRO A 303 -5.10 19.40 17.32
C PRO A 303 -3.63 19.14 17.64
N GLU A 304 -3.15 17.89 17.52
CA GLU A 304 -1.78 17.49 17.80
C GLU A 304 -0.83 17.61 16.60
N SER A 305 -1.32 18.08 15.44
CA SER A 305 -0.51 18.24 14.23
C SER A 305 0.56 19.32 14.42
N ILE A 306 1.78 18.90 14.76
CA ILE A 306 2.94 19.80 14.92
C ILE A 306 3.20 20.57 13.62
N GLN A 307 3.16 19.89 12.48
CA GLN A 307 3.42 20.49 11.17
C GLN A 307 2.42 21.60 10.81
N ALA A 308 1.12 21.36 11.04
CA ALA A 308 0.10 22.35 10.76
C ALA A 308 0.22 23.55 11.72
N THR A 309 0.53 23.30 13.00
CA THR A 309 0.75 24.36 14.00
C THR A 309 1.95 25.21 13.64
N GLU A 310 3.11 24.62 13.40
CA GLU A 310 4.33 25.36 13.06
C GLU A 310 4.17 26.20 11.79
N LEU A 311 3.51 25.66 10.76
CA LEU A 311 3.20 26.42 9.56
C LEU A 311 2.24 27.59 9.83
N LEU A 312 1.21 27.37 10.64
CA LEU A 312 0.28 28.43 11.04
C LEU A 312 1.00 29.54 11.81
N LEU A 313 1.84 29.17 12.79
CA LEU A 313 2.60 30.13 13.58
C LEU A 313 3.56 30.95 12.72
N SER A 314 4.21 30.34 11.73
CA SER A 314 5.10 31.07 10.82
C SER A 314 4.35 32.16 10.02
N ILE A 315 3.16 31.83 9.53
CA ILE A 315 2.34 32.77 8.75
C ILE A 315 1.82 33.90 9.64
N LEU A 316 1.27 33.57 10.81
CA LEU A 316 0.73 34.55 11.76
C LEU A 316 1.83 35.52 12.24
N PHE A 317 3.05 34.99 12.48
CA PHE A 317 4.18 35.81 12.87
C PHE A 317 4.59 36.77 11.73
N GLU A 318 4.71 36.26 10.49
CA GLU A 318 5.06 37.08 9.31
C GLU A 318 3.99 38.16 9.01
N THR A 319 2.74 37.92 9.36
CA THR A 319 1.64 38.91 9.15
C THR A 319 1.51 39.90 10.32
N GLY A 320 2.28 39.70 11.40
CA GLY A 320 2.23 40.53 12.60
C GLY A 320 1.05 40.25 13.53
N GLU A 321 0.41 39.08 13.39
CA GLU A 321 -0.72 38.65 14.20
C GLU A 321 -0.23 37.97 15.48
N PHE A 322 0.56 38.70 16.30
CA PHE A 322 1.28 38.14 17.45
C PHE A 322 0.35 37.63 18.57
N ASP A 323 -0.79 38.26 18.78
CA ASP A 323 -1.80 37.77 19.72
C ASP A 323 -2.35 36.39 19.32
N ASP A 324 -2.59 36.19 18.02
CA ASP A 324 -3.05 34.92 17.47
C ASP A 324 -1.97 33.81 17.58
N VAL A 325 -0.68 34.18 17.48
CA VAL A 325 0.44 33.25 17.76
C VAL A 325 0.35 32.75 19.20
N LEU A 326 0.17 33.66 20.17
CA LEU A 326 0.06 33.30 21.58
C LEU A 326 -1.17 32.44 21.84
N GLU A 327 -2.33 32.83 21.33
CA GLU A 327 -3.59 32.08 21.48
C GLU A 327 -3.46 30.66 20.92
N THR A 328 -2.86 30.53 19.72
CA THR A 328 -2.65 29.22 19.08
C THR A 328 -1.79 28.29 19.95
N ILE A 329 -0.69 28.82 20.54
CA ILE A 329 0.22 28.02 21.38
C ILE A 329 -0.41 27.71 22.74
N ASP A 330 -1.11 28.67 23.33
CA ASP A 330 -1.73 28.52 24.66
C ASP A 330 -2.93 27.55 24.63
N ALA A 331 -3.50 27.28 23.44
CA ALA A 331 -4.53 26.28 23.25
C ALA A 331 -3.99 24.84 23.18
N LEU A 332 -2.66 24.66 23.04
CA LEU A 332 -2.05 23.33 22.98
C LEU A 332 -1.86 22.74 24.38
N GLU A 333 -1.84 21.41 24.45
CA GLU A 333 -1.44 20.72 25.68
C GLU A 333 0.09 20.78 25.85
N ASP A 334 0.57 20.83 27.11
CA ASP A 334 2.01 21.00 27.44
C ASP A 334 2.93 20.00 26.72
N HIS A 335 2.46 18.78 26.44
CA HIS A 335 3.29 17.74 25.80
C HIS A 335 3.35 17.83 24.27
N THR A 336 2.54 18.67 23.65
CA THR A 336 2.55 18.90 22.19
C THR A 336 3.42 20.07 21.76
N THR A 337 3.91 20.86 22.73
CA THR A 337 4.71 22.06 22.45
C THR A 337 6.14 21.69 22.02
N SER A 338 6.53 22.06 20.80
CA SER A 338 7.91 21.91 20.32
C SER A 338 8.81 23.09 20.74
N PRO A 339 10.16 22.92 20.72
CA PRO A 339 11.09 24.05 20.91
C PRO A 339 10.87 25.19 19.91
N LEU A 340 10.49 24.88 18.66
CA LEU A 340 10.18 25.85 17.63
C LEU A 340 8.92 26.68 17.98
N MET A 341 7.88 26.02 18.48
CA MET A 341 6.66 26.73 18.96
C MET A 341 6.98 27.66 20.13
N THR A 342 7.83 27.20 21.08
CA THR A 342 8.30 28.03 22.18
C THR A 342 9.11 29.23 21.67
N TRP A 343 9.89 29.04 20.61
CA TRP A 343 10.60 30.14 19.96
C TRP A 343 9.64 31.15 19.33
N TYR A 344 8.61 30.71 18.59
CA TYR A 344 7.57 31.63 18.08
C TYR A 344 6.86 32.39 19.21
N LYS A 345 6.59 31.71 20.33
CA LYS A 345 6.02 32.37 21.52
C LYS A 345 6.95 33.46 22.06
N ALA A 346 8.26 33.17 22.17
CA ALA A 346 9.26 34.11 22.60
C ALA A 346 9.38 35.32 21.70
N LYS A 347 9.37 35.09 20.37
CA LYS A 347 9.37 36.16 19.33
C LYS A 347 8.11 37.02 19.43
N ALA A 348 6.93 36.41 19.54
CA ALA A 348 5.67 37.14 19.66
C ALA A 348 5.64 38.00 20.95
N LYS A 349 6.13 37.48 22.08
CA LYS A 349 6.26 38.21 23.35
C LYS A 349 7.22 39.41 23.21
N TYR A 350 8.31 39.25 22.47
CA TYR A 350 9.23 40.35 22.19
C TYR A 350 8.57 41.46 21.37
N GLU A 351 7.87 41.13 20.31
CA GLU A 351 7.18 42.10 19.46
C GLU A 351 6.02 42.83 20.19
N LEU A 352 5.44 42.19 21.19
CA LEU A 352 4.44 42.80 22.08
C LEU A 352 5.06 43.59 23.27
N GLU A 353 6.38 43.83 23.26
CA GLU A 353 7.12 44.54 24.31
C GLU A 353 7.10 43.83 25.68
N GLU A 354 6.80 42.52 25.72
CA GLU A 354 6.83 41.68 26.94
C GLU A 354 8.22 41.04 27.14
N TYR A 355 9.24 41.88 27.25
CA TYR A 355 10.66 41.48 27.17
C TYR A 355 11.11 40.49 28.24
N GLU A 356 10.63 40.61 29.51
CA GLU A 356 11.02 39.70 30.60
C GLU A 356 10.52 38.25 30.28
N GLU A 357 9.32 38.11 29.74
CA GLU A 357 8.78 36.81 29.36
C GLU A 357 9.53 36.26 28.13
N ALA A 358 9.80 37.09 27.13
CA ALA A 358 10.56 36.70 25.94
C ALA A 358 11.96 36.15 26.36
N VAL A 359 12.69 36.87 27.18
CA VAL A 359 14.02 36.45 27.71
C VAL A 359 13.92 35.10 28.43
N SER A 360 12.89 34.92 29.27
CA SER A 360 12.67 33.65 29.97
C SER A 360 12.47 32.47 29.03
N LEU A 361 11.64 32.68 28.00
CA LEU A 361 11.34 31.66 26.97
C LEU A 361 12.58 31.32 26.15
N TYR A 362 13.32 32.31 25.61
CA TYR A 362 14.58 32.08 24.89
C TYR A 362 15.59 31.30 25.73
N SER A 363 15.76 31.72 27.02
CA SER A 363 16.67 31.02 27.93
C SER A 363 16.29 29.57 28.18
N SER A 364 14.97 29.24 28.20
CA SER A 364 14.48 27.87 28.42
C SER A 364 14.82 26.92 27.27
N ILE A 365 14.85 27.42 26.05
CA ILE A 365 15.10 26.62 24.81
C ILE A 365 16.56 26.73 24.33
N GLU A 366 17.39 27.66 24.86
CA GLU A 366 18.83 27.80 24.52
C GLU A 366 19.58 26.46 24.53
N PRO A 367 19.43 25.57 25.54
CA PRO A 367 20.15 24.30 25.55
C PRO A 367 19.84 23.37 24.39
N ILE A 368 18.63 23.51 23.80
CA ILE A 368 18.13 22.68 22.74
C ILE A 368 18.52 23.25 21.37
N LEU A 369 18.35 24.57 21.17
CA LEU A 369 18.53 25.26 19.89
C LEU A 369 19.90 25.94 19.74
N LYS A 370 20.85 25.68 20.61
CA LYS A 370 22.22 26.27 20.60
C LYS A 370 23.04 25.96 19.32
N GLU A 371 22.60 25.02 18.50
CA GLU A 371 23.21 24.68 17.21
C GLU A 371 22.43 25.29 16.02
N ASP A 372 21.36 26.02 16.28
CA ASP A 372 20.59 26.74 15.25
C ASP A 372 21.11 28.20 15.19
N VAL A 373 21.76 28.56 14.09
CA VAL A 373 22.38 29.88 13.89
C VAL A 373 21.36 31.00 13.94
N SER A 374 20.15 30.77 13.35
CA SER A 374 19.10 31.79 13.34
C SER A 374 18.59 32.08 14.74
N PHE A 375 18.36 31.01 15.54
CA PHE A 375 17.97 31.14 16.94
C PHE A 375 19.07 31.90 17.76
N VAL A 376 20.31 31.47 17.63
CA VAL A 376 21.43 32.06 18.37
C VAL A 376 21.61 33.53 18.03
N THR A 377 21.49 33.88 16.76
CA THR A 377 21.63 35.28 16.31
C THR A 377 20.51 36.16 16.83
N GLU A 378 19.27 35.70 16.79
CA GLU A 378 18.13 36.44 17.35
C GLU A 378 18.27 36.58 18.88
N TRP A 379 18.57 35.47 19.58
CA TRP A 379 18.73 35.44 21.01
C TRP A 379 19.83 36.39 21.47
N ALA A 380 21.00 36.38 20.83
CA ALA A 380 22.08 37.30 21.14
C ALA A 380 21.70 38.77 20.86
N THR A 381 20.97 39.05 19.80
CA THR A 381 20.47 40.38 19.46
C THR A 381 19.55 40.91 20.58
N LEU A 382 18.59 40.11 21.01
CA LEU A 382 17.69 40.47 22.11
C LEU A 382 18.45 40.73 23.38
N LEU A 383 19.43 39.91 23.75
CA LEU A 383 20.29 40.14 24.91
C LEU A 383 21.08 41.43 24.83
N ILE A 384 21.56 41.83 23.63
CA ILE A 384 22.24 43.10 23.40
C ILE A 384 21.32 44.28 23.66
N GLU A 385 20.09 44.24 23.13
CA GLU A 385 19.08 45.26 23.28
C GLU A 385 18.67 45.45 24.77
N GLU A 386 18.58 44.35 25.49
CA GLU A 386 18.34 44.34 26.95
C GLU A 386 19.56 44.71 27.79
N GLY A 387 20.68 45.09 27.18
CA GLY A 387 21.91 45.48 27.85
C GLY A 387 22.71 44.32 28.45
N ARG A 388 22.39 43.06 28.15
CA ARG A 388 22.99 41.83 28.70
C ARG A 388 24.12 41.31 27.79
N ARG A 389 25.01 42.20 27.35
CA ARG A 389 26.08 41.93 26.36
C ARG A 389 27.00 40.76 26.73
N GLN A 390 27.32 40.58 28.03
CA GLN A 390 28.17 39.47 28.45
C GLN A 390 27.49 38.10 28.25
N GLU A 391 26.17 38.07 28.40
CA GLU A 391 25.39 36.86 28.16
C GLU A 391 25.25 36.60 26.67
N ALA A 392 25.00 37.63 25.85
CA ALA A 392 25.01 37.53 24.41
C ALA A 392 26.32 36.91 23.89
N ARG A 393 27.47 37.44 24.37
CA ARG A 393 28.79 36.93 24.03
C ARG A 393 28.95 35.45 24.40
N ARG A 394 28.53 35.06 25.62
CA ARG A 394 28.60 33.68 26.10
C ARG A 394 27.79 32.75 25.18
N VAL A 395 26.55 33.12 24.78
CA VAL A 395 25.69 32.34 23.92
C VAL A 395 26.34 32.13 22.57
N VAL A 396 26.84 33.19 21.92
CA VAL A 396 27.53 33.11 20.62
C VAL A 396 28.80 32.25 20.70
N GLU A 397 29.65 32.44 21.72
CA GLU A 397 30.89 31.67 21.89
C GLU A 397 30.62 30.17 22.11
N GLN A 398 29.58 29.81 22.85
CA GLN A 398 29.20 28.41 23.08
C GLN A 398 28.67 27.73 21.81
N SER A 399 27.86 28.44 21.05
CA SER A 399 27.33 27.94 19.80
C SER A 399 28.41 27.80 18.72
N LEU A 400 29.30 28.80 18.61
CA LEU A 400 30.43 28.79 17.68
C LEU A 400 31.35 27.57 17.88
N ALA A 401 31.52 27.12 19.14
CA ALA A 401 32.31 25.95 19.47
C ALA A 401 31.69 24.64 18.97
N LEU A 402 30.41 24.62 18.70
CA LEU A 402 29.66 23.46 18.22
C LEU A 402 29.45 23.46 16.70
N MET A 403 29.52 24.63 16.06
CA MET A 403 29.27 24.77 14.60
C MET A 403 30.32 24.07 13.76
N VAL A 404 29.87 23.27 12.82
CA VAL A 404 30.70 22.55 11.85
C VAL A 404 30.65 23.25 10.47
N ASP A 405 29.51 23.82 10.12
CA ASP A 405 29.33 24.53 8.87
C ASP A 405 30.12 25.84 8.84
N LEU A 406 30.73 26.15 7.70
CA LEU A 406 31.60 27.31 7.57
C LEU A 406 30.83 28.62 7.40
N GLU A 407 29.67 28.59 6.74
CA GLU A 407 28.84 29.78 6.56
C GLU A 407 28.20 30.18 7.89
N ASP A 408 27.67 29.21 8.63
CA ASP A 408 27.10 29.40 9.95
C ASP A 408 28.15 29.94 10.97
N ARG A 409 29.36 29.40 10.90
CA ARG A 409 30.49 29.90 11.71
C ARG A 409 30.79 31.34 11.41
N GLN A 410 30.85 31.73 10.14
CA GLN A 410 31.14 33.09 9.73
C GLN A 410 30.11 34.09 10.28
N VAL A 411 28.82 33.73 10.23
CA VAL A 411 27.74 34.56 10.80
C VAL A 411 27.97 34.84 12.30
N LEU A 412 28.28 33.79 13.05
CA LEU A 412 28.52 33.92 14.51
C LEU A 412 29.84 34.62 14.83
N GLU A 413 30.89 34.44 14.02
CA GLU A 413 32.17 35.16 14.17
C GLU A 413 31.99 36.66 13.94
N ASP A 414 31.24 37.05 12.89
CA ASP A 414 30.94 38.46 12.61
C ASP A 414 30.10 39.10 13.73
N GLN A 415 29.15 38.37 14.30
CA GLN A 415 28.37 38.82 15.46
C GLN A 415 29.23 38.98 16.73
N LEU A 416 30.19 38.07 16.93
CA LEU A 416 31.12 38.13 18.05
C LEU A 416 32.09 39.32 17.94
N GLU A 417 32.53 39.66 16.72
CA GLU A 417 33.37 40.83 16.43
C GLU A 417 32.62 42.13 16.77
N GLN A 418 31.35 42.27 16.35
CA GLN A 418 30.51 43.43 16.71
C GLN A 418 30.33 43.58 18.21
N LEU A 419 30.23 42.47 18.97
CA LEU A 419 30.15 42.50 20.42
C LEU A 419 31.47 42.93 21.08
N SER A 420 32.58 42.86 20.34
CA SER A 420 33.94 43.21 20.85
C SER A 420 34.31 44.65 20.56
N ASP A 421 33.90 45.22 19.43
CA ASP A 421 34.25 46.57 18.98
C ASP A 421 33.58 47.70 19.77
N ASP A 422 32.45 47.44 20.41
CA ASP A 422 31.73 48.41 21.24
C ASP A 422 32.25 48.55 22.69
N VAL A 423 33.43 47.97 23.01
CA VAL A 423 34.02 47.98 24.37
C VAL A 423 35.14 49.04 24.51
N GLU A 424 35.51 49.79 23.45
CA GLU A 424 36.39 50.95 23.50
C GLU A 424 35.58 52.25 23.67
#